data_eded8f0a0541141be231f1cb502f59f7
#
_entry.id   eded8f0a0541141be231f1cb502f59f7
#
_cell.length_a   1.000
_cell.length_b   1.000
_cell.length_c   1.000
_cell.angle_alpha   90.00
_cell.angle_beta   90.00
_cell.angle_gamma   90.00
#
_symmetry.space_group_name_H-M   'P 1'
#
loop_
_entity.id
_entity.type
_entity.pdbx_description
1 polymer ?
#
loop_
_entity_poly.entity_id
_entity_poly.type
_entity_poly.pdbx_seq_one_letter_code
_entity_poly.pdbx_strand_id
1 'polypeptide(L)'
;MAVGMVSCNKVRRNPGRVYMPDMAYSRAYETYASTEELQKKGIRYTGMPVPGTIARDDLPYIYTLPNDTTGYARSSGFKNPLKTDSIMYEMKEAERLYQVNCAICHGTKLDGNGPLWNNGNGPYPAAPRNLLEPAIKALSDGTYFHVITYGKNLMGSYASQLSPVQRWMVIDYMRTKQGMASDTAANKPGTPVADTTNSVVR
;
A
#
# COMPACT_ATOMS: atom_id res chain seq x y z
N MET A 1 -53.24 -22.62 -9.61
CA MET A 1 -52.35 -21.76 -10.46
C MET A 1 -51.37 -21.09 -9.58
N ALA A 2 -50.09 -21.46 -9.62
CA ALA A 2 -49.02 -20.83 -8.86
C ALA A 2 -48.38 -19.79 -9.77
N VAL A 3 -48.55 -18.48 -9.46
CA VAL A 3 -47.89 -17.40 -10.15
C VAL A 3 -46.49 -17.27 -9.58
N GLY A 4 -45.48 -17.76 -10.33
CA GLY A 4 -44.08 -17.59 -9.95
C GLY A 4 -43.66 -16.13 -10.04
N MET A 5 -43.33 -15.53 -8.91
CA MET A 5 -42.70 -14.21 -8.89
C MET A 5 -41.25 -14.34 -9.40
N VAL A 6 -41.03 -13.98 -10.67
CA VAL A 6 -39.71 -13.83 -11.25
C VAL A 6 -39.13 -12.49 -10.76
N SER A 7 -38.35 -12.54 -9.72
CA SER A 7 -37.57 -11.38 -9.25
C SER A 7 -36.45 -11.12 -10.25
N CYS A 8 -36.49 -9.96 -10.91
CA CYS A 8 -35.38 -9.52 -11.80
C CYS A 8 -34.13 -9.19 -10.98
N ASN A 9 -33.21 -10.12 -10.90
CA ASN A 9 -31.95 -9.99 -10.16
C ASN A 9 -30.84 -9.31 -10.98
N LYS A 10 -31.21 -8.36 -11.87
CA LYS A 10 -30.22 -7.54 -12.60
C LYS A 10 -29.72 -6.41 -11.70
N VAL A 11 -28.44 -6.44 -11.38
CA VAL A 11 -27.76 -5.32 -10.74
C VAL A 11 -27.93 -4.07 -11.61
N ARG A 12 -28.67 -3.08 -11.13
CA ARG A 12 -28.82 -1.81 -11.81
C ARG A 12 -27.52 -1.03 -11.67
N ARG A 13 -26.82 -0.82 -12.77
CA ARG A 13 -25.59 0.01 -12.82
C ARG A 13 -25.87 1.49 -13.08
N ASN A 14 -27.12 1.84 -13.34
CA ASN A 14 -27.55 3.22 -13.55
C ASN A 14 -28.55 3.61 -12.46
N PRO A 15 -28.52 4.84 -11.97
CA PRO A 15 -29.41 5.31 -10.91
C PRO A 15 -30.90 5.34 -11.29
N GLY A 16 -31.25 5.07 -12.54
CA GLY A 16 -32.62 5.06 -13.05
C GLY A 16 -33.10 6.47 -13.43
N ARG A 17 -34.37 6.75 -13.20
CA ARG A 17 -34.93 8.09 -13.39
C ARG A 17 -34.52 9.00 -12.25
N VAL A 18 -33.94 10.14 -12.57
CA VAL A 18 -33.46 11.14 -11.59
C VAL A 18 -34.25 12.44 -11.76
N TYR A 19 -34.48 13.12 -10.65
CA TYR A 19 -35.23 14.38 -10.63
C TYR A 19 -34.51 15.50 -11.39
N MET A 20 -33.18 15.57 -11.27
CA MET A 20 -32.33 16.53 -11.99
C MET A 20 -31.25 15.75 -12.76
N PRO A 21 -31.53 15.33 -14.01
CA PRO A 21 -30.63 14.46 -14.76
C PRO A 21 -29.24 15.07 -15.01
N ASP A 22 -29.15 16.39 -15.18
CA ASP A 22 -27.90 17.11 -15.43
C ASP A 22 -26.96 17.13 -14.21
N MET A 23 -27.48 16.85 -13.00
CA MET A 23 -26.73 16.76 -11.76
C MET A 23 -26.44 15.32 -11.32
N ALA A 24 -27.00 14.32 -12.03
CA ALA A 24 -26.89 12.92 -11.65
C ALA A 24 -25.59 12.27 -12.14
N TYR A 25 -25.00 12.81 -13.18
CA TYR A 25 -23.80 12.27 -13.80
C TYR A 25 -22.74 13.36 -13.93
N SER A 26 -21.54 13.05 -13.46
CA SER A 26 -20.37 13.89 -13.73
C SER A 26 -20.08 13.93 -15.23
N ARG A 27 -19.75 15.12 -15.75
CA ARG A 27 -19.24 15.27 -17.13
C ARG A 27 -17.73 14.99 -17.19
N ALA A 28 -17.07 14.91 -16.05
CA ALA A 28 -15.66 14.54 -15.96
C ALA A 28 -15.50 13.03 -16.08
N TYR A 29 -14.37 12.60 -16.65
CA TYR A 29 -13.99 11.19 -16.67
C TYR A 29 -13.43 10.82 -15.30
N GLU A 30 -14.21 10.08 -14.54
CA GLU A 30 -13.82 9.56 -13.22
C GLU A 30 -13.04 8.24 -13.38
N THR A 31 -12.34 7.81 -12.32
CA THR A 31 -11.41 6.68 -12.35
C THR A 31 -12.00 5.39 -12.93
N TYR A 32 -13.28 5.12 -12.70
CA TYR A 32 -13.96 3.90 -13.20
C TYR A 32 -15.10 4.21 -14.16
N ALA A 33 -15.15 5.44 -14.73
CA ALA A 33 -16.13 5.80 -15.72
C ALA A 33 -15.87 5.08 -17.05
N SER A 34 -16.94 4.84 -17.82
CA SER A 34 -16.78 4.29 -19.18
C SER A 34 -16.07 5.29 -20.09
N THR A 35 -15.05 4.82 -20.78
CA THR A 35 -14.27 5.61 -21.76
C THR A 35 -14.61 5.24 -23.20
N GLU A 36 -15.72 4.54 -23.46
CA GLU A 36 -16.11 4.06 -24.78
C GLU A 36 -16.24 5.19 -25.82
N GLU A 37 -16.77 6.34 -25.42
CA GLU A 37 -16.93 7.49 -26.33
C GLU A 37 -15.57 8.10 -26.75
N LEU A 38 -14.57 8.03 -25.87
CA LEU A 38 -13.20 8.43 -26.23
C LEU A 38 -12.56 7.41 -27.16
N GLN A 39 -12.77 6.12 -26.88
CA GLN A 39 -12.24 5.03 -27.72
C GLN A 39 -12.81 5.09 -29.16
N LYS A 40 -14.11 5.40 -29.32
CA LYS A 40 -14.73 5.62 -30.65
C LYS A 40 -14.07 6.77 -31.43
N LYS A 41 -13.54 7.76 -30.71
CA LYS A 41 -12.78 8.89 -31.28
C LYS A 41 -11.29 8.59 -31.44
N GLY A 42 -10.84 7.36 -31.20
CA GLY A 42 -9.43 6.96 -31.27
C GLY A 42 -8.57 7.43 -30.10
N ILE A 43 -9.18 7.99 -29.07
CA ILE A 43 -8.46 8.47 -27.87
C ILE A 43 -8.38 7.34 -26.85
N ARG A 44 -7.17 6.87 -26.58
CA ARG A 44 -6.92 5.87 -25.52
C ARG A 44 -6.67 6.58 -24.18
N TYR A 45 -7.74 6.77 -23.44
CA TYR A 45 -7.64 7.31 -22.08
C TYR A 45 -7.43 6.16 -21.09
N THR A 46 -6.28 6.12 -20.44
CA THR A 46 -5.91 5.05 -19.51
C THR A 46 -6.07 5.47 -18.04
N GLY A 47 -6.27 6.74 -17.75
CA GLY A 47 -6.24 7.29 -16.39
C GLY A 47 -4.86 7.22 -15.72
N MET A 48 -3.86 6.71 -16.43
CA MET A 48 -2.49 6.60 -15.93
C MET A 48 -1.71 7.89 -16.19
N PRO A 49 -0.84 8.29 -15.27
CA PRO A 49 0.08 9.41 -15.50
C PRO A 49 0.97 9.15 -16.73
N VAL A 50 1.46 10.22 -17.33
CA VAL A 50 2.44 10.13 -18.43
C VAL A 50 3.68 9.36 -17.91
N PRO A 51 4.22 8.39 -18.68
CA PRO A 51 5.43 7.69 -18.30
C PRO A 51 6.57 8.65 -17.96
N GLY A 52 7.24 8.43 -16.83
CA GLY A 52 8.28 9.30 -16.31
C GLY A 52 7.78 10.42 -15.39
N THR A 53 6.47 10.56 -15.21
CA THR A 53 5.93 11.46 -14.18
C THR A 53 6.19 10.90 -12.79
N ILE A 54 6.68 11.75 -11.90
CA ILE A 54 6.99 11.42 -10.51
C ILE A 54 6.01 12.18 -9.62
N ALA A 55 5.34 11.47 -8.73
CA ALA A 55 4.47 12.11 -7.75
C ALA A 55 5.30 12.99 -6.80
N ARG A 56 4.73 14.11 -6.37
CA ARG A 56 5.42 15.05 -5.48
C ARG A 56 5.88 14.39 -4.18
N ASP A 57 5.07 13.47 -3.64
CA ASP A 57 5.34 12.78 -2.38
C ASP A 57 6.35 11.63 -2.53
N ASP A 58 6.70 11.25 -3.77
CA ASP A 58 7.73 10.25 -4.04
C ASP A 58 9.14 10.84 -4.07
N LEU A 59 9.26 12.16 -4.12
CA LEU A 59 10.55 12.86 -4.08
C LEU A 59 11.01 13.07 -2.62
N PRO A 60 12.31 12.85 -2.32
CA PRO A 60 13.40 12.38 -3.17
C PRO A 60 13.55 10.85 -3.25
N TYR A 61 12.58 10.08 -2.78
CA TYR A 61 12.68 8.63 -2.49
C TYR A 61 12.26 7.75 -3.67
N ILE A 62 12.71 8.07 -4.86
CA ILE A 62 12.41 7.29 -6.07
C ILE A 62 13.14 5.96 -5.99
N TYR A 63 12.37 4.87 -6.02
CA TYR A 63 12.89 3.52 -6.06
C TYR A 63 12.90 2.99 -7.48
N THR A 64 14.08 2.80 -8.05
CA THR A 64 14.28 2.48 -9.47
C THR A 64 14.69 1.04 -9.75
N LEU A 65 14.91 0.23 -8.72
CA LEU A 65 15.30 -1.16 -8.94
C LEU A 65 14.13 -1.98 -9.51
N PRO A 66 14.38 -2.80 -10.55
CA PRO A 66 13.33 -3.61 -11.17
C PRO A 66 12.87 -4.75 -10.25
N ASN A 67 11.67 -5.27 -10.51
CA ASN A 67 11.12 -6.43 -9.79
C ASN A 67 11.64 -7.74 -10.42
N ASP A 68 12.92 -8.00 -10.25
CA ASP A 68 13.59 -9.22 -10.72
C ASP A 68 14.66 -9.69 -9.70
N THR A 69 15.30 -10.81 -10.00
CA THR A 69 16.37 -11.38 -9.16
C THR A 69 17.52 -10.40 -8.96
N THR A 70 17.86 -9.64 -10.00
CA THR A 70 18.94 -8.64 -9.97
C THR A 70 18.57 -7.46 -9.08
N GLY A 71 17.35 -6.93 -9.24
CA GLY A 71 16.83 -5.85 -8.40
C GLY A 71 16.74 -6.26 -6.93
N TYR A 72 16.27 -7.49 -6.67
CA TYR A 72 16.27 -8.04 -5.31
C TYR A 72 17.67 -8.10 -4.70
N ALA A 73 18.66 -8.64 -5.43
CA ALA A 73 20.04 -8.72 -4.95
C ALA A 73 20.65 -7.32 -4.69
N ARG A 74 20.43 -6.38 -5.62
CA ARG A 74 20.93 -5.00 -5.52
C ARG A 74 20.21 -4.18 -4.43
N SER A 75 19.02 -4.57 -4.05
CA SER A 75 18.24 -3.88 -2.99
C SER A 75 18.98 -3.86 -1.66
N SER A 76 19.87 -4.81 -1.41
CA SER A 76 20.67 -4.87 -0.19
C SER A 76 21.54 -3.63 0.04
N GLY A 77 21.95 -2.96 -1.03
CA GLY A 77 22.71 -1.71 -0.96
C GLY A 77 21.85 -0.44 -0.77
N PHE A 78 20.54 -0.55 -0.84
CA PHE A 78 19.66 0.60 -0.69
C PHE A 78 19.46 0.95 0.79
N LYS A 79 19.87 2.16 1.17
CA LYS A 79 19.83 2.60 2.57
C LYS A 79 18.50 3.28 2.88
N ASN A 80 18.09 3.20 4.15
CA ASN A 80 16.89 3.90 4.63
C ASN A 80 17.14 5.42 4.65
N PRO A 81 16.46 6.20 3.80
CA PRO A 81 16.66 7.65 3.74
C PRO A 81 16.16 8.37 4.99
N LEU A 82 15.23 7.83 5.74
CA LEU A 82 14.74 8.44 6.98
C LEU A 82 15.85 8.57 8.02
N LYS A 83 16.85 7.69 7.95
CA LYS A 83 18.03 7.73 8.82
C LYS A 83 19.04 8.80 8.37
N THR A 84 19.08 9.09 7.07
CA THR A 84 20.06 10.00 6.47
C THR A 84 19.54 11.43 6.47
N ASP A 85 18.28 11.64 6.14
CA ASP A 85 17.70 12.95 5.85
C ASP A 85 16.99 13.58 7.06
N SER A 86 17.11 12.96 8.25
CA SER A 86 16.54 13.46 9.51
C SER A 86 15.03 13.78 9.41
N ILE A 87 14.31 13.00 8.60
CA ILE A 87 12.86 13.15 8.51
C ILE A 87 12.23 12.69 9.83
N MET A 88 11.53 13.62 10.45
CA MET A 88 10.88 13.39 11.72
C MET A 88 9.51 12.77 11.48
N TYR A 89 9.25 11.66 12.15
CA TYR A 89 7.93 11.00 12.18
C TYR A 89 7.70 10.40 13.58
N GLU A 90 6.46 10.15 13.91
CA GLU A 90 6.11 9.50 15.16
C GLU A 90 6.22 7.98 15.03
N MET A 91 6.96 7.32 15.91
CA MET A 91 7.05 5.86 15.94
C MET A 91 5.67 5.21 16.17
N LYS A 92 4.76 5.91 16.84
CA LYS A 92 3.37 5.47 17.02
C LYS A 92 2.63 5.35 15.70
N GLU A 93 2.90 6.25 14.74
CA GLU A 93 2.31 6.15 13.40
C GLU A 93 2.94 4.99 12.62
N ALA A 94 4.23 4.75 12.71
CA ALA A 94 4.89 3.60 12.12
C ALA A 94 4.31 2.27 12.68
N GLU A 95 4.06 2.22 14.00
CA GLU A 95 3.37 1.11 14.64
C GLU A 95 1.96 0.93 14.09
N ARG A 96 1.17 2.00 13.99
CA ARG A 96 -0.18 1.95 13.44
C ARG A 96 -0.19 1.40 12.00
N LEU A 97 0.72 1.89 11.16
CA LEU A 97 0.86 1.41 9.77
C LEU A 97 1.18 -0.09 9.71
N TYR A 98 2.09 -0.56 10.57
CA TYR A 98 2.38 -1.99 10.70
C TYR A 98 1.16 -2.79 11.16
N GLN A 99 0.47 -2.34 12.19
CA GLN A 99 -0.71 -3.03 12.73
C GLN A 99 -1.82 -3.18 11.70
N VAL A 100 -2.06 -2.13 10.90
CA VAL A 100 -3.13 -2.12 9.90
C VAL A 100 -2.77 -2.98 8.68
N ASN A 101 -1.52 -2.89 8.19
CA ASN A 101 -1.16 -3.48 6.90
C ASN A 101 -0.42 -4.82 7.00
N CYS A 102 0.35 -5.04 8.06
CA CYS A 102 1.29 -6.16 8.15
C CYS A 102 0.89 -7.21 9.20
N ALA A 103 0.36 -6.75 10.35
CA ALA A 103 0.08 -7.62 11.48
C ALA A 103 -0.99 -8.68 11.21
N ILE A 104 -1.87 -8.42 10.24
CA ILE A 104 -2.90 -9.38 9.83
C ILE A 104 -2.29 -10.72 9.36
N CYS A 105 -1.11 -10.68 8.77
CA CYS A 105 -0.34 -11.86 8.38
C CYS A 105 0.81 -12.16 9.34
N HIS A 106 1.65 -11.15 9.64
CA HIS A 106 2.89 -11.34 10.39
C HIS A 106 2.73 -11.33 11.91
N GLY A 107 1.52 -11.10 12.41
CA GLY A 107 1.25 -11.00 13.85
C GLY A 107 1.73 -9.67 14.46
N THR A 108 1.10 -9.29 15.57
CA THR A 108 1.48 -8.08 16.32
C THR A 108 2.85 -8.20 16.98
N LYS A 109 3.32 -9.44 17.19
CA LYS A 109 4.61 -9.79 17.77
C LYS A 109 5.70 -10.06 16.71
N LEU A 110 5.42 -9.88 15.42
CA LEU A 110 6.32 -10.18 14.29
C LEU A 110 6.67 -11.69 14.16
N ASP A 111 5.92 -12.57 14.79
CA ASP A 111 6.17 -14.01 14.88
C ASP A 111 5.64 -14.82 13.67
N GLY A 112 4.96 -14.16 12.74
CA GLY A 112 4.33 -14.81 11.59
C GLY A 112 2.97 -15.43 11.90
N ASN A 113 2.45 -15.20 13.10
CA ASN A 113 1.19 -15.78 13.55
C ASN A 113 0.07 -14.73 13.60
N GLY A 114 -0.18 -14.08 12.50
CA GLY A 114 -1.31 -13.18 12.36
C GLY A 114 -2.66 -13.91 12.19
N PRO A 115 -3.79 -13.19 12.32
CA PRO A 115 -5.13 -13.76 12.23
C PRO A 115 -5.41 -14.57 10.96
N LEU A 116 -4.79 -14.22 9.83
CA LEU A 116 -4.97 -14.96 8.58
C LEU A 116 -4.32 -16.35 8.60
N TRP A 117 -3.30 -16.55 9.41
CA TRP A 117 -2.66 -17.85 9.57
C TRP A 117 -3.19 -18.60 10.80
N ASN A 118 -3.25 -17.94 11.95
CA ASN A 118 -3.81 -18.44 13.22
C ASN A 118 -3.35 -19.88 13.55
N ASN A 119 -2.05 -20.11 13.60
CA ASN A 119 -1.45 -21.43 13.84
C ASN A 119 -1.95 -22.54 12.87
N GLY A 120 -2.24 -22.19 11.63
CA GLY A 120 -2.75 -23.11 10.62
C GLY A 120 -4.28 -23.27 10.60
N ASN A 121 -5.00 -22.57 11.49
CA ASN A 121 -6.47 -22.60 11.54
C ASN A 121 -7.10 -21.43 10.73
N GLY A 122 -6.28 -20.55 10.18
CA GLY A 122 -6.74 -19.43 9.35
C GLY A 122 -6.95 -19.82 7.90
N PRO A 123 -7.53 -18.93 7.10
CA PRO A 123 -7.79 -19.16 5.67
C PRO A 123 -6.52 -19.08 4.79
N TYR A 124 -5.37 -18.65 5.33
CA TYR A 124 -4.16 -18.47 4.55
C TYR A 124 -3.43 -19.81 4.35
N PRO A 125 -2.99 -20.16 3.14
CA PRO A 125 -2.52 -21.52 2.81
C PRO A 125 -1.13 -21.85 3.36
N ALA A 126 -0.35 -20.86 3.81
CA ALA A 126 1.01 -21.07 4.32
C ALA A 126 1.35 -20.08 5.43
N ALA A 127 2.20 -20.50 6.36
CA ALA A 127 2.69 -19.66 7.44
C ALA A 127 3.44 -18.44 6.89
N PRO A 128 3.05 -17.21 7.26
CA PRO A 128 3.85 -16.03 7.01
C PRO A 128 5.21 -16.14 7.68
N ARG A 129 6.23 -15.52 7.06
CA ARG A 129 7.58 -15.57 7.63
C ARG A 129 7.63 -14.93 9.01
N ASN A 130 8.24 -15.61 9.96
CA ASN A 130 8.56 -15.03 11.26
C ASN A 130 9.68 -13.97 11.07
N LEU A 131 9.35 -12.72 11.35
CA LEU A 131 10.28 -11.59 11.17
C LEU A 131 11.33 -11.49 12.27
N LEU A 132 11.23 -12.31 13.32
CA LEU A 132 12.21 -12.39 14.41
C LEU A 132 13.30 -13.46 14.16
N GLU A 133 13.17 -14.27 13.11
CA GLU A 133 14.21 -15.24 12.75
C GLU A 133 15.54 -14.57 12.45
N PRO A 134 16.68 -15.13 12.88
CA PRO A 134 18.01 -14.56 12.64
C PRO A 134 18.29 -14.29 11.17
N ALA A 135 17.91 -15.21 10.29
CA ALA A 135 18.10 -15.08 8.84
C ALA A 135 17.30 -13.91 8.25
N ILE A 136 16.14 -13.61 8.80
CA ILE A 136 15.30 -12.49 8.38
C ILE A 136 15.84 -11.19 8.97
N LYS A 137 16.19 -11.18 10.25
CA LYS A 137 16.83 -10.01 10.88
C LYS A 137 18.10 -9.56 10.15
N ALA A 138 18.88 -10.51 9.61
CA ALA A 138 20.10 -10.22 8.88
C ALA A 138 19.89 -9.53 7.53
N LEU A 139 18.67 -9.55 6.97
CA LEU A 139 18.37 -8.85 5.72
C LEU A 139 18.54 -7.33 5.90
N SER A 140 18.98 -6.64 4.85
CA SER A 140 19.10 -5.18 4.86
C SER A 140 17.74 -4.48 4.82
N ASP A 141 17.69 -3.23 5.25
CA ASP A 141 16.48 -2.40 5.17
C ASP A 141 16.00 -2.23 3.72
N GLY A 142 16.93 -2.09 2.78
CA GLY A 142 16.61 -2.02 1.36
C GLY A 142 15.96 -3.30 0.82
N THR A 143 16.35 -4.47 1.33
CA THR A 143 15.71 -5.75 0.97
C THR A 143 14.29 -5.82 1.51
N TYR A 144 14.04 -5.36 2.73
CA TYR A 144 12.67 -5.22 3.26
C TYR A 144 11.84 -4.27 2.39
N PHE A 145 12.42 -3.12 2.03
CA PHE A 145 11.74 -2.14 1.20
C PHE A 145 11.36 -2.71 -0.18
N HIS A 146 12.27 -3.46 -0.80
CA HIS A 146 11.99 -4.14 -2.06
C HIS A 146 10.82 -5.13 -1.94
N VAL A 147 10.85 -5.97 -0.91
CA VAL A 147 9.80 -6.97 -0.66
C VAL A 147 8.46 -6.30 -0.37
N ILE A 148 8.42 -5.24 0.42
CA ILE A 148 7.18 -4.51 0.71
C ILE A 148 6.67 -3.82 -0.57
N THR A 149 7.56 -3.32 -1.41
CA THR A 149 7.20 -2.62 -2.65
C THR A 149 6.62 -3.55 -3.70
N TYR A 150 7.24 -4.68 -3.94
CA TYR A 150 6.86 -5.58 -5.06
C TYR A 150 6.14 -6.84 -4.62
N GLY A 151 6.21 -7.17 -3.35
CA GLY A 151 5.78 -8.46 -2.85
C GLY A 151 6.86 -9.54 -3.02
N LYS A 152 6.63 -10.69 -2.42
CA LYS A 152 7.46 -11.89 -2.58
C LYS A 152 6.65 -13.14 -2.30
N ASN A 153 6.67 -14.10 -3.22
CA ASN A 153 5.89 -15.34 -3.13
C ASN A 153 4.38 -15.03 -2.93
N LEU A 154 3.81 -15.45 -1.79
CA LEU A 154 2.41 -15.20 -1.46
C LEU A 154 2.14 -13.79 -0.90
N MET A 155 3.18 -13.03 -0.55
CA MET A 155 3.03 -11.66 -0.10
C MET A 155 2.83 -10.73 -1.30
N GLY A 156 1.68 -10.04 -1.36
CA GLY A 156 1.40 -9.05 -2.38
C GLY A 156 2.20 -7.75 -2.22
N SER A 157 2.17 -6.91 -3.25
CA SER A 157 2.74 -5.56 -3.22
C SER A 157 1.94 -4.63 -2.32
N TYR A 158 2.61 -3.80 -1.55
CA TYR A 158 2.03 -2.74 -0.73
C TYR A 158 2.30 -1.33 -1.29
N ALA A 159 2.76 -1.26 -2.54
CA ALA A 159 3.08 0.04 -3.16
C ALA A 159 1.85 0.95 -3.34
N SER A 160 0.66 0.37 -3.46
CA SER A 160 -0.60 1.11 -3.59
C SER A 160 -1.21 1.55 -2.25
N GLN A 161 -0.87 0.87 -1.16
CA GLN A 161 -1.41 1.15 0.17
C GLN A 161 -0.51 2.06 1.02
N LEU A 162 0.79 2.00 0.77
CA LEU A 162 1.79 2.72 1.55
C LEU A 162 2.66 3.58 0.63
N SER A 163 2.80 4.86 0.95
CA SER A 163 3.78 5.72 0.29
C SER A 163 5.22 5.23 0.55
N PRO A 164 6.21 5.64 -0.26
CA PRO A 164 7.62 5.29 -0.01
C PRO A 164 8.08 5.60 1.41
N VAL A 165 7.73 6.77 1.92
CA VAL A 165 8.05 7.19 3.30
C VAL A 165 7.41 6.25 4.32
N GLN A 166 6.13 5.93 4.17
CA GLN A 166 5.42 5.04 5.08
C GLN A 166 6.00 3.61 5.07
N ARG A 167 6.45 3.11 3.93
CA ARG A 167 7.15 1.81 3.86
C ARG A 167 8.44 1.83 4.68
N TRP A 168 9.22 2.91 4.62
CA TRP A 168 10.41 3.07 5.46
C TRP A 168 10.09 3.19 6.95
N MET A 169 9.02 3.91 7.31
CA MET A 169 8.55 3.99 8.70
C MET A 169 8.19 2.61 9.26
N VAL A 170 7.49 1.78 8.48
CA VAL A 170 7.16 0.40 8.87
C VAL A 170 8.43 -0.44 9.08
N ILE A 171 9.44 -0.28 8.22
CA ILE A 171 10.73 -0.98 8.37
C ILE A 171 11.41 -0.58 9.66
N ASP A 172 11.45 0.70 10.00
CA ASP A 172 12.02 1.20 11.25
C ASP A 172 11.32 0.65 12.49
N TYR A 173 9.98 0.60 12.45
CA TYR A 173 9.21 -0.05 13.52
C TYR A 173 9.57 -1.52 13.67
N MET A 174 9.66 -2.26 12.56
CA MET A 174 10.08 -3.66 12.60
C MET A 174 11.48 -3.83 13.19
N ARG A 175 12.44 -2.96 12.80
CA ARG A 175 13.80 -2.97 13.34
C ARG A 175 13.84 -2.72 14.85
N THR A 176 13.05 -1.77 15.31
CA THR A 176 12.91 -1.49 16.76
C THR A 176 12.40 -2.73 17.51
N LYS A 177 11.37 -3.39 16.99
CA LYS A 177 10.83 -4.62 17.57
C LYS A 177 11.78 -5.83 17.47
N GLN A 178 12.65 -5.85 16.48
CA GLN A 178 13.71 -6.85 16.34
C GLN A 178 14.87 -6.65 17.33
N GLY A 179 14.86 -5.58 18.14
CA GLY A 179 15.93 -5.20 19.06
C GLY A 179 17.15 -4.58 18.35
N MET A 180 16.99 -4.15 17.11
CA MET A 180 17.97 -3.36 16.40
C MET A 180 17.64 -1.90 16.67
N ALA A 181 18.57 -1.15 17.30
CA ALA A 181 18.37 0.26 17.55
C ALA A 181 18.08 0.99 16.24
N SER A 182 16.95 1.66 16.14
CA SER A 182 16.75 2.63 15.10
C SER A 182 17.53 3.88 15.54
N ASP A 183 18.65 4.15 14.87
CA ASP A 183 19.41 5.40 15.05
C ASP A 183 18.65 6.61 14.49
N THR A 184 17.38 6.44 14.24
CA THR A 184 16.50 7.47 13.70
C THR A 184 16.08 8.44 14.80
N ALA A 185 15.99 9.71 14.47
CA ALA A 185 15.44 10.80 15.29
C ALA A 185 13.92 10.61 15.63
N ALA A 186 13.44 9.37 15.64
CA ALA A 186 12.06 8.95 15.83
C ALA A 186 11.46 9.28 17.22
N ASN A 187 12.15 10.07 18.04
CA ASN A 187 11.69 10.38 19.39
C ASN A 187 11.57 11.89 19.67
N LYS A 188 11.44 12.71 18.63
CA LYS A 188 11.09 14.14 18.83
C LYS A 188 9.62 14.33 18.42
N PRO A 189 8.78 14.99 19.26
CA PRO A 189 7.43 15.36 18.85
C PRO A 189 7.56 16.32 17.67
N GLY A 190 7.40 15.79 16.48
CA GLY A 190 7.42 16.54 15.23
C GLY A 190 6.00 16.84 14.78
N THR A 191 5.84 17.95 14.12
CA THR A 191 4.60 18.36 13.44
C THR A 191 4.06 17.18 12.61
N PRO A 192 2.76 16.86 12.67
CA PRO A 192 2.19 15.78 11.88
C PRO A 192 2.53 16.00 10.40
N VAL A 193 3.05 14.98 9.74
CA VAL A 193 3.07 14.96 8.27
C VAL A 193 1.61 15.08 7.87
N ALA A 194 1.24 16.21 7.30
CA ALA A 194 -0.13 16.51 6.92
C ALA A 194 -0.65 15.37 6.04
N ASP A 195 -1.69 14.73 6.53
CA ASP A 195 -2.46 13.75 5.78
C ASP A 195 -3.17 14.52 4.66
N THR A 196 -2.54 14.55 3.47
CA THR A 196 -3.04 15.25 2.29
C THR A 196 -4.20 14.51 1.62
N THR A 197 -4.90 13.64 2.33
CA THR A 197 -6.05 12.89 1.79
C THR A 197 -7.40 13.58 2.01
N ASN A 198 -7.47 14.86 2.43
CA ASN A 198 -8.77 15.52 2.53
C ASN A 198 -8.70 17.06 2.34
N SER A 199 -8.44 17.50 1.11
CA SER A 199 -8.96 18.79 0.67
C SER A 199 -9.91 18.58 -0.51
N VAL A 200 -11.08 18.06 -0.23
CA VAL A 200 -12.24 18.31 -1.08
C VAL A 200 -12.55 19.79 -0.96
N VAL A 201 -12.14 20.53 -1.96
CA VAL A 201 -12.55 21.92 -2.17
C VAL A 201 -14.08 21.94 -2.34
N ARG A 202 -14.73 22.73 -1.51
CA ARG A 202 -16.12 23.19 -1.71
C ARG A 202 -16.22 24.06 -2.95
#